data_43d3933b8bb331806f06558c632bd294
#
_entry.id   43d3933b8bb331806f06558c632bd294
#
_cell.length_a   1.000
_cell.length_b   1.000
_cell.length_c   1.000
_cell.angle_alpha   90.00
_cell.angle_beta   90.00
_cell.angle_gamma   90.00
#
_symmetry.space_group_name_H-M   'P 1'
#
loop_
_entity.id
_entity.type
_entity.pdbx_description
1 polymer ?
#
loop_
_entity_poly.entity_id
_entity_poly.type
_entity_poly.pdbx_seq_one_letter_code
_entity_poly.pdbx_strand_id
1 'polypeptide(L)'
;MMKNTSVYQLFAIWLLCLASGLAHAETRDVHKYFFDQHLGDFKSELASAKKAGKQGVLLMFEQEDCPWCARMKSTILNQSEVQDYFKKNFSIFMVDIKGGTALIDFQGVETTEKSFSEKNRVRATPVFAFIDLDGKMIYRFTGAAKDINEFLLLGRYVVDGAYKTQAFNVYKQAVK
;
A
#
# COMPACT_ATOMS: atom_id res chain seq x y z
N MET A 1 -27.25 8.61 -59.39
CA MET A 1 -26.51 9.34 -58.32
C MET A 1 -26.58 8.49 -57.05
N MET A 2 -25.63 7.57 -56.84
CA MET A 2 -25.56 6.72 -55.65
C MET A 2 -24.70 7.47 -54.61
N LYS A 3 -25.30 7.74 -53.43
CA LYS A 3 -24.69 8.53 -52.35
C LYS A 3 -23.60 7.75 -51.62
N ASN A 4 -22.37 8.29 -51.64
CA ASN A 4 -21.17 7.79 -50.92
C ASN A 4 -21.24 7.97 -49.41
N THR A 5 -22.39 7.69 -48.77
CA THR A 5 -22.54 7.85 -47.30
C THR A 5 -21.92 6.73 -46.49
N SER A 6 -21.66 5.57 -47.07
CA SER A 6 -21.16 4.39 -46.35
C SER A 6 -19.66 4.50 -45.98
N VAL A 7 -18.83 5.13 -46.80
CA VAL A 7 -17.40 5.23 -46.60
C VAL A 7 -17.07 6.21 -45.45
N TYR A 8 -17.78 7.31 -45.31
CA TYR A 8 -17.60 8.27 -44.23
C TYR A 8 -18.01 7.74 -42.85
N GLN A 9 -19.04 6.88 -42.82
CA GLN A 9 -19.45 6.23 -41.56
C GLN A 9 -18.40 5.22 -41.07
N LEU A 10 -17.77 4.47 -41.96
CA LEU A 10 -16.69 3.54 -41.60
C LEU A 10 -15.44 4.27 -41.14
N PHE A 11 -15.09 5.42 -41.72
CA PHE A 11 -13.95 6.26 -41.31
C PHE A 11 -14.19 6.90 -39.92
N ALA A 12 -15.44 7.33 -39.64
CA ALA A 12 -15.77 7.92 -38.33
C ALA A 12 -15.70 6.89 -37.19
N ILE A 13 -16.10 5.64 -37.45
CA ILE A 13 -15.98 4.54 -36.46
C ILE A 13 -14.50 4.17 -36.21
N TRP A 14 -13.68 4.20 -37.24
CA TRP A 14 -12.23 3.90 -37.11
C TRP A 14 -11.46 4.97 -36.31
N LEU A 15 -11.85 6.24 -36.44
CA LEU A 15 -11.26 7.34 -35.64
C LEU A 15 -11.68 7.31 -34.16
N LEU A 16 -12.89 6.80 -33.84
CA LEU A 16 -13.33 6.65 -32.44
C LEU A 16 -12.56 5.55 -31.68
N CYS A 17 -12.10 4.51 -32.37
CA CYS A 17 -11.33 3.41 -31.75
C CYS A 17 -9.88 3.79 -31.40
N LEU A 18 -9.31 4.86 -31.97
CA LEU A 18 -7.95 5.32 -31.68
C LEU A 18 -7.84 6.20 -30.43
N ALA A 19 -8.97 6.60 -29.84
CA ALA A 19 -9.04 7.33 -28.58
C ALA A 19 -9.02 6.42 -27.33
N SER A 20 -8.63 5.15 -27.45
CA SER A 20 -8.32 4.28 -26.32
C SER A 20 -7.10 4.84 -25.62
N GLY A 21 -7.33 5.79 -24.69
CA GLY A 21 -6.30 6.47 -23.94
C GLY A 21 -5.35 5.45 -23.32
N LEU A 22 -4.07 5.59 -23.60
CA LEU A 22 -3.00 5.00 -22.83
C LEU A 22 -3.23 5.42 -21.40
N ALA A 23 -3.80 4.53 -20.58
CA ALA A 23 -3.87 4.72 -19.14
C ALA A 23 -2.44 4.76 -18.62
N HIS A 24 -1.85 5.96 -18.62
CA HIS A 24 -0.59 6.19 -17.94
C HIS A 24 -0.87 6.03 -16.45
N ALA A 25 -0.13 5.15 -15.80
CA ALA A 25 -0.13 5.06 -14.34
C ALA A 25 0.26 6.44 -13.80
N GLU A 26 -0.70 7.14 -13.21
CA GLU A 26 -0.48 8.47 -12.66
C GLU A 26 0.36 8.34 -11.40
N THR A 27 1.48 9.08 -11.34
CA THR A 27 2.30 9.16 -10.14
C THR A 27 1.86 10.33 -9.27
N ARG A 28 1.77 10.10 -7.94
CA ARG A 28 1.41 11.13 -6.95
C ARG A 28 2.43 11.15 -5.82
N ASP A 29 2.55 12.28 -5.13
CA ASP A 29 3.43 12.41 -3.97
C ASP A 29 3.10 11.36 -2.90
N VAL A 30 4.11 10.56 -2.51
CA VAL A 30 3.92 9.44 -1.59
C VAL A 30 3.57 9.91 -0.17
N HIS A 31 4.16 11.02 0.28
CA HIS A 31 3.92 11.54 1.63
C HIS A 31 2.54 12.18 1.77
N LYS A 32 1.99 12.69 0.67
CA LYS A 32 0.67 13.30 0.64
C LYS A 32 -0.46 12.30 0.38
N TYR A 33 -0.21 11.29 -0.47
CA TYR A 33 -1.30 10.44 -0.98
C TYR A 33 -1.23 8.99 -0.52
N PHE A 34 -0.07 8.50 -0.05
CA PHE A 34 0.04 7.14 0.47
C PHE A 34 0.02 7.11 1.99
N PHE A 35 0.89 7.89 2.66
CA PHE A 35 0.97 7.89 4.11
C PHE A 35 -0.05 8.84 4.73
N ASP A 36 -0.65 8.40 5.83
CA ASP A 36 -1.45 9.24 6.72
C ASP A 36 -0.51 9.95 7.71
N GLN A 37 -0.88 11.16 8.11
CA GLN A 37 -0.24 11.84 9.23
C GLN A 37 -0.78 11.27 10.54
N HIS A 38 0.08 11.09 11.54
CA HIS A 38 -0.32 10.67 12.88
C HIS A 38 0.36 11.51 13.95
N LEU A 39 -0.24 11.55 15.14
CA LEU A 39 0.27 12.25 16.30
C LEU A 39 1.02 11.33 17.29
N GLY A 40 1.41 10.15 16.83
CA GLY A 40 2.14 9.17 17.64
C GLY A 40 1.25 8.29 18.54
N ASP A 41 -0.06 8.28 18.36
CA ASP A 41 -0.98 7.39 19.12
C ASP A 41 -1.62 6.34 18.21
N PHE A 42 -0.94 5.21 18.05
CA PHE A 42 -1.44 4.11 17.20
C PHE A 42 -2.72 3.44 17.74
N LYS A 43 -2.98 3.52 19.04
CA LYS A 43 -4.25 3.03 19.60
C LYS A 43 -5.43 3.88 19.12
N SER A 44 -5.29 5.19 19.15
CA SER A 44 -6.30 6.13 18.62
C SER A 44 -6.43 6.03 17.10
N GLU A 45 -5.31 5.86 16.38
CA GLU A 45 -5.33 5.66 14.92
C GLU A 45 -6.04 4.37 14.51
N LEU A 46 -5.87 3.29 15.28
CA LEU A 46 -6.58 2.03 15.07
C LEU A 46 -8.10 2.19 15.28
N ALA A 47 -8.50 2.93 16.33
CA ALA A 47 -9.91 3.24 16.56
C ALA A 47 -10.51 4.07 15.41
N SER A 48 -9.73 5.02 14.88
CA SER A 48 -10.10 5.83 13.72
C SER A 48 -10.23 4.99 12.45
N ALA A 49 -9.30 4.05 12.20
CA ALA A 49 -9.37 3.11 11.09
C ALA A 49 -10.64 2.24 11.17
N LYS A 50 -10.96 1.74 12.35
CA LYS A 50 -12.19 0.95 12.60
C LYS A 50 -13.45 1.78 12.32
N LYS A 51 -13.52 3.02 12.79
CA LYS A 51 -14.63 3.93 12.52
C LYS A 51 -14.78 4.27 11.03
N ALA A 52 -13.67 4.34 10.30
CA ALA A 52 -13.65 4.57 8.85
C ALA A 52 -13.96 3.30 8.01
N GLY A 53 -14.27 2.16 8.63
CA GLY A 53 -14.59 0.90 7.94
C GLY A 53 -13.39 0.26 7.24
N LYS A 54 -12.17 0.58 7.68
CA LYS A 54 -10.95 -0.02 7.14
C LYS A 54 -10.70 -1.42 7.70
N GLN A 55 -9.83 -2.18 7.06
CA GLN A 55 -9.44 -3.53 7.46
C GLN A 55 -8.42 -3.54 8.62
N GLY A 56 -7.74 -2.41 8.83
CA GLY A 56 -6.72 -2.25 9.85
C GLY A 56 -5.73 -1.14 9.54
N VAL A 57 -4.51 -1.31 10.01
CA VAL A 57 -3.39 -0.39 9.82
C VAL A 57 -2.28 -1.09 9.06
N LEU A 58 -1.68 -0.39 8.10
CA LEU A 58 -0.44 -0.78 7.44
C LEU A 58 0.70 0.10 7.97
N LEU A 59 1.73 -0.50 8.54
CA LEU A 59 2.95 0.19 8.90
C LEU A 59 4.05 -0.08 7.89
N MET A 60 4.74 0.95 7.44
CA MET A 60 6.02 0.84 6.74
C MET A 60 7.14 1.22 7.72
N PHE A 61 7.91 0.23 8.14
CA PHE A 61 9.13 0.47 8.89
C PHE A 61 10.25 0.82 7.91
N GLU A 62 10.92 1.94 8.17
CA GLU A 62 11.99 2.45 7.33
C GLU A 62 13.13 3.04 8.17
N GLN A 63 14.17 3.51 7.51
CA GLN A 63 15.23 4.35 8.07
C GLN A 63 15.77 5.28 6.99
N GLU A 64 16.43 6.37 7.36
CA GLU A 64 16.92 7.40 6.45
C GLU A 64 17.81 6.83 5.33
N ASP A 65 18.81 6.04 5.68
CA ASP A 65 19.76 5.44 4.71
C ASP A 65 19.28 4.09 4.17
N CYS A 66 18.05 4.03 3.64
CA CYS A 66 17.47 2.80 3.11
C CYS A 66 17.19 2.90 1.59
N PRO A 67 18.10 2.40 0.73
CA PRO A 67 17.91 2.48 -0.74
C PRO A 67 16.64 1.75 -1.20
N TRP A 68 16.30 0.63 -0.57
CA TRP A 68 15.09 -0.12 -0.91
C TRP A 68 13.80 0.60 -0.48
N CYS A 69 13.85 1.38 0.63
CA CYS A 69 12.74 2.24 1.02
C CYS A 69 12.54 3.38 0.02
N ALA A 70 13.64 4.03 -0.40
CA ALA A 70 13.62 5.07 -1.42
C ALA A 70 13.07 4.51 -2.75
N ARG A 71 13.53 3.31 -3.16
CA ARG A 71 13.01 2.63 -4.36
C ARG A 71 11.50 2.37 -4.23
N MET A 72 11.02 1.80 -3.13
CA MET A 72 9.59 1.57 -2.92
C MET A 72 8.79 2.88 -3.06
N LYS A 73 9.24 3.95 -2.40
CA LYS A 73 8.58 5.26 -2.43
C LYS A 73 8.55 5.86 -3.85
N SER A 74 9.64 5.75 -4.62
CA SER A 74 9.77 6.40 -5.93
C SER A 74 9.21 5.61 -7.11
N THR A 75 8.99 4.29 -6.98
CA THR A 75 8.58 3.44 -8.11
C THR A 75 7.29 2.66 -7.91
N ILE A 76 6.85 2.47 -6.66
CA ILE A 76 5.69 1.63 -6.34
C ILE A 76 4.65 2.42 -5.54
N LEU A 77 5.04 2.99 -4.39
CA LEU A 77 4.11 3.66 -3.49
C LEU A 77 3.63 5.02 -4.03
N ASN A 78 4.30 5.59 -5.02
CA ASN A 78 3.88 6.81 -5.72
C ASN A 78 2.86 6.56 -6.84
N GLN A 79 2.51 5.31 -7.14
CA GLN A 79 1.52 4.98 -8.17
C GLN A 79 0.10 5.17 -7.64
N SER A 80 -0.75 5.88 -8.38
CA SER A 80 -2.11 6.19 -7.95
C SER A 80 -2.94 4.95 -7.64
N GLU A 81 -2.83 3.90 -8.45
CA GLU A 81 -3.54 2.64 -8.23
C GLU A 81 -3.15 1.93 -6.92
N VAL A 82 -1.85 2.00 -6.55
CA VAL A 82 -1.36 1.46 -5.28
C VAL A 82 -1.90 2.29 -4.12
N GLN A 83 -1.82 3.61 -4.24
CA GLN A 83 -2.31 4.53 -3.22
C GLN A 83 -3.81 4.34 -2.97
N ASP A 84 -4.60 4.35 -4.03
CA ASP A 84 -6.06 4.22 -3.96
C ASP A 84 -6.46 2.86 -3.37
N TYR A 85 -5.80 1.76 -3.79
CA TYR A 85 -6.08 0.44 -3.25
C TYR A 85 -5.76 0.32 -1.75
N PHE A 86 -4.55 0.72 -1.36
CA PHE A 86 -4.13 0.57 0.04
C PHE A 86 -4.84 1.55 0.97
N LYS A 87 -5.06 2.80 0.55
CA LYS A 87 -5.81 3.81 1.33
C LYS A 87 -7.27 3.43 1.52
N LYS A 88 -7.89 2.75 0.56
CA LYS A 88 -9.24 2.21 0.70
C LYS A 88 -9.31 1.19 1.85
N ASN A 89 -8.30 0.36 2.01
CA ASN A 89 -8.32 -0.78 2.91
C ASN A 89 -7.65 -0.53 4.26
N PHE A 90 -6.66 0.37 4.34
CA PHE A 90 -5.84 0.57 5.53
C PHE A 90 -5.65 2.06 5.86
N SER A 91 -5.47 2.39 7.13
CA SER A 91 -4.73 3.59 7.53
C SER A 91 -3.23 3.26 7.47
N ILE A 92 -2.40 4.17 6.93
CA ILE A 92 -1.03 3.81 6.54
C ILE A 92 -0.04 4.78 7.18
N PHE A 93 0.88 4.29 7.99
CA PHE A 93 1.85 5.11 8.70
C PHE A 93 3.28 4.65 8.46
N MET A 94 4.22 5.60 8.52
CA MET A 94 5.65 5.32 8.58
C MET A 94 6.13 5.21 10.03
N VAL A 95 7.15 4.40 10.24
CA VAL A 95 7.87 4.27 11.52
C VAL A 95 9.37 4.22 11.21
N ASP A 96 10.12 5.17 11.75
CA ASP A 96 11.59 5.13 11.67
C ASP A 96 12.15 4.16 12.71
N ILE A 97 12.81 3.10 12.26
CA ILE A 97 13.38 2.09 13.16
C ILE A 97 14.52 2.62 14.06
N LYS A 98 15.04 3.80 13.76
CA LYS A 98 16.05 4.52 14.56
C LYS A 98 15.46 5.74 15.25
N GLY A 99 14.17 6.05 15.01
CA GLY A 99 13.49 7.25 15.48
C GLY A 99 13.35 7.31 16.99
N GLY A 100 13.65 8.48 17.54
CA GLY A 100 13.44 8.78 18.97
C GLY A 100 12.07 9.36 19.28
N THR A 101 11.21 9.55 18.29
CA THR A 101 9.86 10.11 18.46
C THR A 101 9.04 9.25 19.39
N ALA A 102 8.42 9.88 20.39
CA ALA A 102 7.51 9.19 21.30
C ALA A 102 6.26 8.71 20.56
N LEU A 103 5.81 7.50 20.87
CA LEU A 103 4.55 6.96 20.37
C LEU A 103 3.85 6.11 21.44
N ILE A 104 2.53 5.95 21.28
CA ILE A 104 1.71 4.99 22.03
C ILE A 104 1.42 3.84 21.09
N ASP A 105 1.77 2.61 21.49
CA ASP A 105 1.53 1.42 20.67
C ASP A 105 0.04 1.02 20.63
N PHE A 106 -0.29 -0.02 19.85
CA PHE A 106 -1.67 -0.49 19.69
C PHE A 106 -2.30 -1.02 20.98
N GLN A 107 -1.52 -1.33 21.99
CA GLN A 107 -1.97 -1.75 23.31
C GLN A 107 -2.09 -0.56 24.30
N GLY A 108 -1.71 0.65 23.88
CA GLY A 108 -1.73 1.84 24.70
C GLY A 108 -0.47 2.00 25.57
N VAL A 109 0.63 1.34 25.23
CA VAL A 109 1.89 1.44 25.94
C VAL A 109 2.73 2.56 25.33
N GLU A 110 3.20 3.49 26.16
CA GLU A 110 4.14 4.54 25.75
C GLU A 110 5.51 3.93 25.41
N THR A 111 6.06 4.35 24.29
CA THR A 111 7.33 3.86 23.77
C THR A 111 7.94 4.90 22.81
N THR A 112 9.02 4.56 22.11
CA THR A 112 9.56 5.32 20.98
C THR A 112 9.46 4.49 19.70
N GLU A 113 9.55 5.13 18.52
CA GLU A 113 9.57 4.43 17.24
C GLU A 113 10.66 3.34 17.20
N LYS A 114 11.85 3.64 17.71
CA LYS A 114 12.95 2.67 17.82
C LYS A 114 12.55 1.48 18.70
N SER A 115 12.13 1.72 19.94
CA SER A 115 11.78 0.66 20.89
C SER A 115 10.59 -0.17 20.41
N PHE A 116 9.60 0.48 19.75
CA PHE A 116 8.47 -0.19 19.09
C PHE A 116 8.95 -1.11 17.95
N SER A 117 9.92 -0.64 17.15
CA SER A 117 10.50 -1.43 16.06
C SER A 117 11.29 -2.63 16.59
N GLU A 118 12.06 -2.45 17.66
CA GLU A 118 12.80 -3.52 18.33
C GLU A 118 11.87 -4.57 18.95
N LYS A 119 10.80 -4.13 19.67
CA LYS A 119 9.74 -5.00 20.20
C LYS A 119 9.11 -5.86 19.10
N ASN A 120 8.90 -5.28 17.91
CA ASN A 120 8.36 -5.95 16.74
C ASN A 120 9.45 -6.70 15.93
N ARG A 121 10.69 -6.80 16.42
CA ARG A 121 11.80 -7.52 15.80
C ARG A 121 12.08 -7.06 14.36
N VAL A 122 11.96 -5.78 14.09
CA VAL A 122 12.31 -5.19 12.78
C VAL A 122 13.82 -4.94 12.79
N ARG A 123 14.55 -5.68 11.92
CA ARG A 123 16.02 -5.63 11.83
C ARG A 123 16.54 -5.23 10.46
N ALA A 124 15.65 -5.10 9.49
CA ALA A 124 15.95 -4.69 8.11
C ALA A 124 14.78 -3.86 7.60
N THR A 125 15.03 -3.00 6.63
CA THR A 125 14.03 -2.11 6.01
C THR A 125 14.06 -2.21 4.48
N PRO A 126 12.90 -2.01 3.83
CA PRO A 126 11.59 -1.76 4.42
C PRO A 126 10.95 -3.02 5.00
N VAL A 127 10.08 -2.86 5.99
CA VAL A 127 9.13 -3.90 6.41
C VAL A 127 7.74 -3.31 6.33
N PHE A 128 6.82 -4.04 5.71
CA PHE A 128 5.40 -3.72 5.67
C PHE A 128 4.67 -4.65 6.64
N ALA A 129 4.11 -4.09 7.72
CA ALA A 129 3.39 -4.84 8.75
C ALA A 129 1.91 -4.50 8.71
N PHE A 130 1.08 -5.53 8.56
CA PHE A 130 -0.37 -5.41 8.56
C PHE A 130 -0.90 -5.72 9.96
N ILE A 131 -1.62 -4.78 10.52
CA ILE A 131 -2.20 -4.82 11.86
C ILE A 131 -3.71 -4.88 11.71
N ASP A 132 -4.36 -5.86 12.32
CA ASP A 132 -5.82 -5.99 12.32
C ASP A 132 -6.48 -4.96 13.26
N LEU A 133 -7.82 -4.95 13.28
CA LEU A 133 -8.60 -4.03 14.10
C LEU A 133 -8.56 -4.33 15.62
N ASP A 134 -7.90 -5.41 16.03
CA ASP A 134 -7.60 -5.74 17.42
C ASP A 134 -6.17 -5.35 17.83
N GLY A 135 -5.44 -4.67 16.93
CA GLY A 135 -4.07 -4.21 17.17
C GLY A 135 -3.02 -5.31 17.09
N LYS A 136 -3.35 -6.45 16.46
CA LYS A 136 -2.45 -7.58 16.29
C LYS A 136 -1.80 -7.56 14.91
N MET A 137 -0.50 -7.77 14.85
CA MET A 137 0.19 -7.98 13.57
C MET A 137 -0.22 -9.32 12.97
N ILE A 138 -0.93 -9.29 11.85
CA ILE A 138 -1.47 -10.47 11.16
C ILE A 138 -0.59 -10.93 10.01
N TYR A 139 0.16 -10.03 9.41
CA TYR A 139 1.11 -10.36 8.34
C TYR A 139 2.27 -9.37 8.31
N ARG A 140 3.43 -9.86 7.86
CA ARG A 140 4.64 -9.07 7.66
C ARG A 140 5.27 -9.43 6.31
N PHE A 141 5.59 -8.42 5.53
CA PHE A 141 6.39 -8.52 4.33
C PHE A 141 7.71 -7.78 4.54
N THR A 142 8.84 -8.46 4.41
CA THR A 142 10.17 -7.90 4.61
C THR A 142 10.88 -7.71 3.27
N GLY A 143 11.41 -6.53 3.03
CA GLY A 143 12.08 -6.14 1.79
C GLY A 143 11.17 -5.37 0.84
N ALA A 144 11.73 -5.02 -0.32
CA ALA A 144 11.01 -4.31 -1.37
C ALA A 144 10.26 -5.30 -2.26
N ALA A 145 9.04 -4.94 -2.65
CA ALA A 145 8.33 -5.66 -3.70
C ALA A 145 9.07 -5.50 -5.04
N LYS A 146 8.95 -6.51 -5.88
CA LYS A 146 9.57 -6.53 -7.20
C LYS A 146 9.03 -5.40 -8.08
N ASP A 147 7.71 -5.29 -8.12
CA ASP A 147 6.96 -4.36 -8.95
C ASP A 147 5.60 -4.01 -8.31
N ILE A 148 4.85 -3.14 -8.99
CA ILE A 148 3.51 -2.67 -8.60
C ILE A 148 2.55 -3.84 -8.42
N ASN A 149 2.56 -4.80 -9.36
CA ASN A 149 1.64 -5.94 -9.34
C ASN A 149 1.88 -6.82 -8.12
N GLU A 150 3.14 -7.07 -7.75
CA GLU A 150 3.46 -7.84 -6.54
C GLU A 150 2.98 -7.12 -5.29
N PHE A 151 3.10 -5.79 -5.20
CA PHE A 151 2.67 -5.04 -4.03
C PHE A 151 1.14 -4.98 -3.93
N LEU A 152 0.43 -4.79 -5.04
CA LEU A 152 -1.03 -4.88 -5.10
C LEU A 152 -1.52 -6.29 -4.72
N LEU A 153 -0.83 -7.32 -5.21
CA LEU A 153 -1.15 -8.71 -4.88
C LEU A 153 -0.93 -9.01 -3.39
N LEU A 154 0.12 -8.43 -2.77
CA LEU A 154 0.33 -8.49 -1.33
C LEU A 154 -0.84 -7.89 -0.56
N GLY A 155 -1.34 -6.74 -1.00
CA GLY A 155 -2.53 -6.13 -0.41
C GLY A 155 -3.75 -7.02 -0.50
N ARG A 156 -4.02 -7.61 -1.67
CA ARG A 156 -5.14 -8.56 -1.87
C ARG A 156 -5.00 -9.80 -0.99
N TYR A 157 -3.81 -10.37 -0.93
CA TYR A 157 -3.51 -11.53 -0.08
C TYR A 157 -3.88 -11.31 1.39
N VAL A 158 -3.68 -10.09 1.90
CA VAL A 158 -4.06 -9.75 3.27
C VAL A 158 -5.55 -9.45 3.38
N VAL A 159 -6.11 -8.63 2.48
CA VAL A 159 -7.53 -8.23 2.48
C VAL A 159 -8.46 -9.44 2.33
N ASP A 160 -8.11 -10.38 1.45
CA ASP A 160 -8.88 -11.61 1.21
C ASP A 160 -8.67 -12.66 2.31
N GLY A 161 -7.78 -12.41 3.27
CA GLY A 161 -7.50 -13.33 4.36
C GLY A 161 -6.71 -14.58 3.95
N ALA A 162 -6.14 -14.61 2.74
CA ALA A 162 -5.40 -15.76 2.22
C ALA A 162 -4.15 -16.11 3.06
N TYR A 163 -3.61 -15.13 3.79
CA TYR A 163 -2.50 -15.33 4.73
C TYR A 163 -2.80 -16.35 5.84
N LYS A 164 -4.08 -16.64 6.10
CA LYS A 164 -4.51 -17.62 7.12
C LYS A 164 -4.34 -19.06 6.66
N THR A 165 -4.30 -19.30 5.34
CA THR A 165 -4.39 -20.64 4.75
C THR A 165 -3.18 -21.02 3.90
N GLN A 166 -2.43 -20.04 3.37
CA GLN A 166 -1.29 -20.32 2.50
C GLN A 166 -0.23 -19.21 2.57
N ALA A 167 0.99 -19.56 2.22
CA ALA A 167 2.10 -18.61 2.13
C ALA A 167 1.98 -17.70 0.89
N PHE A 168 2.49 -16.47 0.97
CA PHE A 168 2.38 -15.49 -0.12
C PHE A 168 3.01 -15.95 -1.45
N ASN A 169 4.12 -16.70 -1.40
CA ASN A 169 4.74 -17.26 -2.60
C ASN A 169 3.84 -18.29 -3.31
N VAL A 170 3.04 -19.06 -2.55
CA VAL A 170 2.05 -20.01 -3.10
C VAL A 170 0.89 -19.24 -3.71
N TYR A 171 0.36 -18.26 -2.98
CA TYR A 171 -0.70 -17.38 -3.47
C TYR A 171 -0.32 -16.68 -4.80
N LYS A 172 0.91 -16.17 -4.91
CA LYS A 172 1.42 -15.55 -6.15
C LYS A 172 1.43 -16.47 -7.36
N GLN A 173 1.66 -17.78 -7.15
CA GLN A 173 1.67 -18.75 -8.24
C GLN A 173 0.27 -19.10 -8.71
N ALA A 174 -0.71 -19.09 -7.81
CA ALA A 174 -2.10 -19.43 -8.13
C ALA A 174 -2.85 -18.31 -8.88
N VAL A 175 -2.35 -17.07 -8.84
CA VAL A 175 -3.00 -15.88 -9.46
C VAL A 175 -2.32 -15.46 -10.76
N LYS A 176 -1.28 -16.20 -11.21
CA LYS A 176 -0.68 -16.03 -12.54
C LYS A 176 -1.52 -16.75 -13.59
#